data_ecc50922098e3d026109742cd472b7ce
#
_entry.id   ecc50922098e3d026109742cd472b7ce
#
_cell.length_a   1.000
_cell.length_b   1.000
_cell.length_c   1.000
_cell.angle_alpha   90.00
_cell.angle_beta   90.00
_cell.angle_gamma   90.00
#
_symmetry.space_group_name_H-M   'P 1'
#
loop_
_entity.id
_entity.type
_entity.pdbx_description
1 polymer ?
#
loop_
_entity_poly.entity_id
_entity_poly.type
_entity_poly.pdbx_seq_one_letter_code
_entity_poly.pdbx_strand_id
1 'polypeptide(L)'
;MKKVCLIIGAGAGIGGSVGAKFAANGYHAALCRRSDAEGLQKLVDGIESNGGTASGHMLNAVEEGAIEKLVEEVEQIGPIEVVLFNLGAQIGNRSLESTALKTFELGWQMACKGLFRLAKAVIPAMEARGKGTILVTSATAAVRGNAGQHSHAAAMGGRRMLCQTLNAEYASKGVHVAHIIVDGAVDAPDTLGKMLGAEMFEKLRETRGKEHDGLLLPTEMAETYFHIAHQHRSAWTHELDLRAHSDLAWWNHAP
;
A
#
# COMPACT_ATOMS: atom_id res chain seq x y z
N MET A 1 -17.04 19.78 -2.36
CA MET A 1 -15.63 19.35 -2.56
C MET A 1 -15.63 17.88 -2.92
N LYS A 2 -14.71 17.44 -3.79
CA LYS A 2 -14.56 16.01 -4.13
C LYS A 2 -13.95 15.28 -2.94
N LYS A 3 -14.45 14.08 -2.63
CA LYS A 3 -13.80 13.17 -1.67
C LYS A 3 -12.45 12.70 -2.21
N VAL A 4 -11.44 12.59 -1.35
CA VAL A 4 -10.08 12.26 -1.74
C VAL A 4 -9.71 10.84 -1.31
N CYS A 5 -9.02 10.12 -2.21
CA CYS A 5 -8.24 8.93 -1.90
C CYS A 5 -6.76 9.31 -1.94
N LEU A 6 -6.09 9.31 -0.79
CA LEU A 6 -4.66 9.59 -0.66
C LEU A 6 -3.85 8.30 -0.76
N ILE A 7 -2.92 8.21 -1.73
CA ILE A 7 -2.12 7.01 -2.00
C ILE A 7 -0.64 7.29 -1.66
N ILE A 8 -0.16 6.78 -0.55
CA ILE A 8 1.26 6.83 -0.16
C ILE A 8 1.98 5.61 -0.73
N GLY A 9 2.75 5.81 -1.79
CA GLY A 9 3.45 4.75 -2.53
C GLY A 9 2.77 4.40 -3.85
N ALA A 10 2.54 5.41 -4.70
CA ALA A 10 1.94 5.27 -6.02
C ALA A 10 3.03 4.97 -7.07
N GLY A 11 3.14 3.71 -7.47
CA GLY A 11 3.93 3.23 -8.62
C GLY A 11 3.05 2.55 -9.65
N ALA A 12 3.66 2.08 -10.77
CA ALA A 12 2.99 1.28 -11.79
C ALA A 12 2.72 -0.16 -11.28
N GLY A 13 1.88 -0.27 -10.28
CA GLY A 13 1.48 -1.50 -9.60
C GLY A 13 0.28 -1.19 -8.72
N ILE A 14 0.25 -1.74 -7.50
CA ILE A 14 -0.91 -1.63 -6.59
C ILE A 14 -1.33 -0.16 -6.40
N GLY A 15 -0.40 0.74 -6.06
CA GLY A 15 -0.75 2.12 -5.73
C GLY A 15 -1.36 2.89 -6.90
N GLY A 16 -0.81 2.75 -8.11
CA GLY A 16 -1.36 3.38 -9.31
C GLY A 16 -2.72 2.83 -9.70
N SER A 17 -2.88 1.50 -9.65
CA SER A 17 -4.16 0.83 -9.99
C SER A 17 -5.26 1.18 -8.99
N VAL A 18 -4.95 1.23 -7.69
CA VAL A 18 -5.91 1.69 -6.67
C VAL A 18 -6.29 3.15 -6.90
N GLY A 19 -5.31 4.03 -7.19
CA GLY A 19 -5.59 5.43 -7.53
C GLY A 19 -6.54 5.56 -8.71
N ALA A 20 -6.29 4.84 -9.80
CA ALA A 20 -7.14 4.81 -10.98
C ALA A 20 -8.55 4.29 -10.67
N LYS A 21 -8.66 3.19 -9.90
CA LYS A 21 -9.95 2.64 -9.49
C LYS A 21 -10.78 3.61 -8.67
N PHE A 22 -10.19 4.26 -7.69
CA PHE A 22 -10.90 5.26 -6.87
C PHE A 22 -11.29 6.48 -7.70
N ALA A 23 -10.41 6.97 -8.59
CA ALA A 23 -10.71 8.09 -9.48
C ALA A 23 -11.87 7.80 -10.43
N ALA A 24 -11.92 6.61 -11.03
CA ALA A 24 -13.03 6.14 -11.86
C ALA A 24 -14.38 6.08 -11.10
N ASN A 25 -14.32 6.04 -9.77
CA ASN A 25 -15.50 6.00 -8.88
C ASN A 25 -15.74 7.34 -8.13
N GLY A 26 -15.27 8.45 -8.71
CA GLY A 26 -15.61 9.80 -8.28
C GLY A 26 -14.77 10.37 -7.13
N TYR A 27 -13.64 9.73 -6.77
CA TYR A 27 -12.66 10.31 -5.88
C TYR A 27 -11.67 11.19 -6.65
N HIS A 28 -11.05 12.14 -5.98
CA HIS A 28 -9.79 12.70 -6.43
C HIS A 28 -8.66 11.80 -5.92
N ALA A 29 -7.82 11.28 -6.81
CA ALA A 29 -6.68 10.45 -6.45
C ALA A 29 -5.43 11.32 -6.19
N ALA A 30 -5.02 11.49 -4.94
CA ALA A 30 -3.77 12.15 -4.59
C ALA A 30 -2.65 11.12 -4.53
N LEU A 31 -1.83 11.07 -5.58
CA LEU A 31 -0.80 10.06 -5.79
C LEU A 31 0.54 10.53 -5.26
N CYS A 32 1.18 9.74 -4.37
CA CYS A 32 2.46 10.12 -3.78
C CYS A 32 3.54 9.08 -4.01
N ARG A 33 4.72 9.52 -4.47
CA ARG A 33 5.91 8.68 -4.57
C ARG A 33 7.19 9.48 -4.27
N ARG A 34 8.27 8.75 -3.90
CA ARG A 34 9.52 9.38 -3.48
C ARG A 34 10.37 9.90 -4.62
N SER A 35 10.35 9.22 -5.75
CA SER A 35 11.22 9.46 -6.91
C SER A 35 10.48 9.16 -8.19
N ASP A 36 11.05 9.53 -9.35
CA ASP A 36 10.48 9.34 -10.67
C ASP A 36 9.21 10.18 -10.89
N ALA A 37 9.42 11.47 -10.98
CA ALA A 37 8.36 12.46 -11.23
C ALA A 37 7.65 12.23 -12.57
N GLU A 38 8.39 11.80 -13.61
CA GLU A 38 7.81 11.48 -14.92
C GLU A 38 6.84 10.29 -14.85
N GLY A 39 7.23 9.22 -14.13
CA GLY A 39 6.34 8.08 -13.91
C GLY A 39 5.12 8.45 -13.08
N LEU A 40 5.25 9.39 -12.12
CA LEU A 40 4.12 9.92 -11.37
C LEU A 40 3.18 10.71 -12.28
N GLN A 41 3.73 11.59 -13.13
CA GLN A 41 2.92 12.37 -14.08
C GLN A 41 2.16 11.46 -15.05
N LYS A 42 2.80 10.40 -15.58
CA LYS A 42 2.12 9.42 -16.44
C LYS A 42 0.92 8.75 -15.76
N LEU A 43 1.00 8.50 -14.45
CA LEU A 43 -0.16 7.96 -13.70
C LEU A 43 -1.28 8.98 -13.58
N VAL A 44 -0.94 10.25 -13.33
CA VAL A 44 -1.93 11.35 -13.30
C VAL A 44 -2.60 11.50 -14.65
N ASP A 45 -1.82 11.64 -15.72
CA ASP A 45 -2.31 11.80 -17.10
C ASP A 45 -3.21 10.62 -17.52
N GLY A 46 -2.82 9.40 -17.13
CA GLY A 46 -3.61 8.19 -17.38
C GLY A 46 -4.97 8.21 -16.68
N ILE A 47 -5.05 8.71 -15.46
CA ILE A 47 -6.32 8.87 -14.74
C ILE A 47 -7.18 9.95 -15.39
N GLU A 48 -6.59 11.10 -15.73
CA GLU A 48 -7.31 12.24 -16.30
C GLU A 48 -7.81 11.94 -17.72
N SER A 49 -7.02 11.24 -18.54
CA SER A 49 -7.43 10.81 -19.89
C SER A 49 -8.61 9.83 -19.87
N ASN A 50 -8.82 9.13 -18.76
CA ASN A 50 -9.99 8.26 -18.53
C ASN A 50 -11.15 8.97 -17.78
N GLY A 51 -11.12 10.30 -17.71
CA GLY A 51 -12.20 11.11 -17.13
C GLY A 51 -12.19 11.19 -15.59
N GLY A 52 -11.16 10.65 -14.94
CA GLY A 52 -10.93 10.79 -13.51
C GLY A 52 -10.31 12.13 -13.14
N THR A 53 -9.98 12.32 -11.86
CA THR A 53 -9.17 13.46 -11.40
C THR A 53 -8.09 12.98 -10.46
N ALA A 54 -6.87 13.50 -10.66
CA ALA A 54 -5.73 13.13 -9.86
C ALA A 54 -4.78 14.32 -9.63
N SER A 55 -3.90 14.18 -8.64
CA SER A 55 -2.73 15.04 -8.45
C SER A 55 -1.53 14.21 -8.06
N GLY A 56 -0.35 14.63 -8.49
CA GLY A 56 0.92 13.99 -8.18
C GLY A 56 1.71 14.76 -7.13
N HIS A 57 2.21 14.07 -6.10
CA HIS A 57 2.98 14.67 -5.01
C HIS A 57 4.28 13.90 -4.79
N MET A 58 5.40 14.61 -4.80
CA MET A 58 6.69 14.02 -4.43
C MET A 58 6.80 13.97 -2.90
N LEU A 59 6.95 12.77 -2.34
CA LEU A 59 6.97 12.55 -0.91
C LEU A 59 8.11 11.64 -0.48
N ASN A 60 9.02 12.14 0.33
CA ASN A 60 9.93 11.31 1.10
C ASN A 60 9.32 11.01 2.49
N ALA A 61 8.66 9.89 2.63
CA ALA A 61 7.90 9.54 3.84
C ALA A 61 8.75 9.36 5.12
N VAL A 62 10.08 9.24 5.00
CA VAL A 62 10.98 9.18 6.17
C VAL A 62 11.43 10.57 6.64
N GLU A 63 11.24 11.60 5.84
CA GLU A 63 11.53 12.98 6.18
C GLU A 63 10.54 13.50 7.23
N GLU A 64 11.06 14.19 8.23
CA GLU A 64 10.23 14.72 9.31
C GLU A 64 9.30 15.83 8.81
N GLY A 65 8.04 15.81 9.22
CA GLY A 65 7.02 16.77 8.79
C GLY A 65 6.44 16.55 7.39
N ALA A 66 7.08 15.73 6.53
CA ALA A 66 6.66 15.62 5.13
C ALA A 66 5.27 15.00 4.94
N ILE A 67 4.93 13.96 5.71
CA ILE A 67 3.60 13.32 5.65
C ILE A 67 2.52 14.28 6.15
N GLU A 68 2.79 14.95 7.26
CA GLU A 68 1.87 15.88 7.91
C GLU A 68 1.54 17.06 6.97
N LYS A 69 2.56 17.66 6.38
CA LYS A 69 2.41 18.74 5.39
C LYS A 69 1.61 18.29 4.18
N LEU A 70 1.90 17.10 3.65
CA LEU A 70 1.14 16.54 2.53
C LEU A 70 -0.34 16.37 2.88
N VAL A 71 -0.67 15.87 4.06
CA VAL A 71 -2.06 15.69 4.51
C VAL A 71 -2.77 17.05 4.58
N GLU A 72 -2.13 18.08 5.12
CA GLU A 72 -2.67 19.44 5.15
C GLU A 72 -2.94 19.97 3.73
N GLU A 73 -2.02 19.80 2.80
CA GLU A 73 -2.17 20.24 1.40
C GLU A 73 -3.32 19.49 0.70
N VAL A 74 -3.42 18.18 0.90
CA VAL A 74 -4.45 17.34 0.25
C VAL A 74 -5.85 17.59 0.83
N GLU A 75 -5.98 17.86 2.13
CA GLU A 75 -7.27 18.24 2.75
C GLU A 75 -7.82 19.58 2.18
N GLN A 76 -6.98 20.44 1.55
CA GLN A 76 -7.46 21.62 0.83
C GLN A 76 -8.16 21.26 -0.48
N ILE A 77 -7.84 20.13 -1.11
CA ILE A 77 -8.51 19.62 -2.31
C ILE A 77 -9.90 19.09 -1.93
N GLY A 78 -9.99 18.39 -0.81
CA GLY A 78 -11.23 17.85 -0.28
C GLY A 78 -10.97 16.87 0.88
N PRO A 79 -12.03 16.42 1.54
CA PRO A 79 -11.89 15.52 2.68
C PRO A 79 -11.21 14.21 2.26
N ILE A 80 -10.13 13.84 2.95
CA ILE A 80 -9.48 12.54 2.78
C ILE A 80 -10.39 11.48 3.42
N GLU A 81 -11.20 10.81 2.60
CA GLU A 81 -12.07 9.72 3.07
C GLU A 81 -11.37 8.36 3.07
N VAL A 82 -10.41 8.17 2.18
CA VAL A 82 -9.65 6.92 2.06
C VAL A 82 -8.16 7.22 1.96
N VAL A 83 -7.37 6.46 2.69
CA VAL A 83 -5.92 6.44 2.57
C VAL A 83 -5.47 5.04 2.21
N LEU A 84 -4.60 4.92 1.21
CA LEU A 84 -3.80 3.73 0.96
C LEU A 84 -2.36 3.97 1.41
N PHE A 85 -1.91 3.21 2.41
CA PHE A 85 -0.50 3.14 2.80
C PHE A 85 0.17 1.93 2.15
N ASN A 86 0.91 2.17 1.07
CA ASN A 86 1.48 1.14 0.19
C ASN A 86 3.02 1.19 0.13
N LEU A 87 3.68 1.72 1.15
CA LEU A 87 5.14 1.73 1.19
C LEU A 87 5.69 0.33 1.50
N GLY A 88 6.53 -0.17 0.61
CA GLY A 88 7.33 -1.37 0.88
C GLY A 88 8.42 -1.11 1.93
N ALA A 89 8.81 -2.17 2.63
CA ALA A 89 9.95 -2.17 3.54
C ALA A 89 10.96 -3.26 3.18
N GLN A 90 10.87 -3.82 1.97
CA GLN A 90 11.79 -4.86 1.52
C GLN A 90 13.11 -4.23 1.05
N ILE A 91 14.19 -4.54 1.75
CA ILE A 91 15.54 -4.02 1.51
C ILE A 91 16.46 -5.13 0.98
N GLY A 92 15.89 -6.18 0.39
CA GLY A 92 16.57 -7.37 -0.09
C GLY A 92 16.84 -8.40 1.01
N ASN A 93 17.23 -9.61 0.61
CA ASN A 93 17.64 -10.67 1.53
C ASN A 93 19.08 -10.42 1.97
N ARG A 94 19.32 -10.41 3.28
CA ARG A 94 20.63 -10.20 3.88
C ARG A 94 20.83 -11.11 5.09
N SER A 95 22.05 -11.62 5.27
CA SER A 95 22.40 -12.33 6.50
C SER A 95 22.34 -11.38 7.71
N LEU A 96 22.26 -11.94 8.91
CA LEU A 96 22.32 -11.14 10.14
C LEU A 96 23.59 -10.27 10.19
N GLU A 97 24.74 -10.85 9.87
CA GLU A 97 26.02 -10.15 9.84
C GLU A 97 26.07 -8.99 8.84
N SER A 98 25.50 -9.18 7.65
CA SER A 98 25.49 -8.15 6.59
C SER A 98 24.40 -7.09 6.75
N THR A 99 23.51 -7.23 7.72
CA THR A 99 22.41 -6.27 7.97
C THR A 99 22.90 -5.14 8.87
N ALA A 100 23.27 -4.00 8.28
CA ALA A 100 23.62 -2.82 9.05
C ALA A 100 22.42 -2.28 9.83
N LEU A 101 22.62 -1.76 11.04
CA LEU A 101 21.58 -1.17 11.89
C LEU A 101 20.77 -0.11 11.14
N LYS A 102 21.44 0.77 10.40
CA LYS A 102 20.77 1.80 9.57
C LYS A 102 19.79 1.19 8.55
N THR A 103 20.12 0.04 7.98
CA THR A 103 19.25 -0.67 7.03
C THR A 103 18.06 -1.28 7.75
N PHE A 104 18.29 -1.87 8.93
CA PHE A 104 17.23 -2.40 9.78
C PHE A 104 16.23 -1.30 10.19
N GLU A 105 16.75 -0.17 10.68
CA GLU A 105 15.96 0.99 11.09
C GLU A 105 15.14 1.59 9.94
N LEU A 106 15.72 1.68 8.73
CA LEU A 106 15.04 2.24 7.57
C LEU A 106 13.76 1.47 7.24
N GLY A 107 13.79 0.14 7.32
CA GLY A 107 12.60 -0.68 7.12
C GLY A 107 11.49 -0.34 8.11
N TRP A 108 11.84 -0.19 9.37
CA TRP A 108 10.90 0.19 10.42
C TRP A 108 10.38 1.64 10.26
N GLN A 109 11.27 2.57 9.91
CA GLN A 109 10.89 3.97 9.65
C GLN A 109 9.87 4.08 8.53
N MET A 110 10.08 3.35 7.43
CA MET A 110 9.15 3.34 6.30
C MET A 110 7.82 2.67 6.64
N ALA A 111 7.85 1.50 7.27
CA ALA A 111 6.67 0.67 7.47
C ALA A 111 5.84 1.06 8.69
N CYS A 112 6.49 1.25 9.84
CA CYS A 112 5.80 1.47 11.11
C CYS A 112 5.70 2.96 11.45
N LYS A 113 6.85 3.67 11.50
CA LYS A 113 6.86 5.10 11.84
C LYS A 113 6.10 5.92 10.81
N GLY A 114 6.24 5.62 9.51
CA GLY A 114 5.50 6.28 8.44
C GLY A 114 4.00 6.10 8.57
N LEU A 115 3.52 4.87 8.82
CA LEU A 115 2.10 4.61 9.05
C LEU A 115 1.58 5.31 10.32
N PHE A 116 2.35 5.30 11.40
CA PHE A 116 1.97 5.97 12.65
C PHE A 116 1.82 7.49 12.45
N ARG A 117 2.75 8.13 11.74
CA ARG A 117 2.68 9.56 11.41
C ARG A 117 1.48 9.87 10.54
N LEU A 118 1.24 9.06 9.50
CA LEU A 118 0.08 9.20 8.64
C LEU A 118 -1.23 9.08 9.43
N ALA A 119 -1.35 8.07 10.28
CA ALA A 119 -2.53 7.88 11.13
C ALA A 119 -2.77 9.10 12.04
N LYS A 120 -1.72 9.62 12.69
CA LYS A 120 -1.82 10.84 13.49
C LYS A 120 -2.30 12.06 12.70
N ALA A 121 -1.92 12.16 11.44
CA ALA A 121 -2.31 13.30 10.60
C ALA A 121 -3.75 13.19 10.09
N VAL A 122 -4.22 11.98 9.70
CA VAL A 122 -5.54 11.83 9.05
C VAL A 122 -6.68 11.47 10.01
N ILE A 123 -6.41 10.70 11.05
CA ILE A 123 -7.46 10.18 11.95
C ILE A 123 -8.27 11.27 12.63
N PRO A 124 -7.70 12.38 13.15
CA PRO A 124 -8.51 13.40 13.82
C PRO A 124 -9.63 13.96 12.93
N ALA A 125 -9.35 14.22 11.65
CA ALA A 125 -10.35 14.70 10.71
C ALA A 125 -11.36 13.60 10.33
N MET A 126 -10.92 12.34 10.17
CA MET A 126 -11.80 11.20 9.92
C MET A 126 -12.74 10.94 11.12
N GLU A 127 -12.22 10.95 12.34
CA GLU A 127 -13.02 10.81 13.58
C GLU A 127 -14.06 11.93 13.71
N ALA A 128 -13.66 13.18 13.49
CA ALA A 128 -14.58 14.32 13.54
C ALA A 128 -15.73 14.19 12.52
N ARG A 129 -15.48 13.56 11.36
CA ARG A 129 -16.51 13.27 10.36
C ARG A 129 -17.29 11.97 10.65
N GLY A 130 -16.87 11.15 11.61
CA GLY A 130 -17.41 9.82 11.87
C GLY A 130 -17.23 8.84 10.71
N LYS A 131 -16.26 9.11 9.80
CA LYS A 131 -16.04 8.35 8.55
C LYS A 131 -14.62 8.49 8.07
N GLY A 132 -13.98 7.36 7.79
CA GLY A 132 -12.68 7.28 7.13
C GLY A 132 -12.24 5.83 6.97
N THR A 133 -11.37 5.56 5.98
CA THR A 133 -10.79 4.23 5.77
C THR A 133 -9.29 4.33 5.56
N ILE A 134 -8.53 3.52 6.29
CA ILE A 134 -7.08 3.37 6.14
C ILE A 134 -6.81 1.95 5.66
N LEU A 135 -6.42 1.82 4.39
CA LEU A 135 -6.02 0.56 3.76
C LEU A 135 -4.49 0.44 3.84
N VAL A 136 -3.99 -0.67 4.36
CA VAL A 136 -2.56 -0.85 4.59
C VAL A 136 -2.07 -2.08 3.86
N THR A 137 -1.33 -1.89 2.78
CA THR A 137 -0.67 -2.99 2.06
C THR A 137 0.45 -3.56 2.93
N SER A 138 0.50 -4.87 3.03
CA SER A 138 1.48 -5.63 3.80
C SER A 138 1.97 -6.83 3.01
N ALA A 139 2.68 -7.72 3.66
CA ALA A 139 3.23 -8.93 3.06
C ALA A 139 3.17 -10.08 4.07
N THR A 140 3.39 -11.31 3.60
CA THR A 140 3.48 -12.51 4.46
C THR A 140 4.55 -12.40 5.55
N ALA A 141 5.53 -11.54 5.38
CA ALA A 141 6.51 -11.19 6.41
C ALA A 141 5.88 -10.60 7.69
N ALA A 142 4.62 -10.16 7.64
CA ALA A 142 3.87 -9.73 8.83
C ALA A 142 3.40 -10.90 9.72
N VAL A 143 3.37 -12.10 9.19
CA VAL A 143 2.82 -13.32 9.84
C VAL A 143 3.83 -14.45 9.92
N ARG A 144 4.99 -14.34 9.23
CA ARG A 144 6.10 -15.32 9.33
C ARG A 144 7.45 -14.63 9.15
N GLY A 145 8.48 -15.15 9.81
CA GLY A 145 9.87 -14.74 9.61
C GLY A 145 10.58 -15.68 8.62
N ASN A 146 11.13 -15.13 7.55
CA ASN A 146 11.98 -15.87 6.64
C ASN A 146 13.46 -15.54 6.89
N ALA A 147 14.35 -16.50 6.68
CA ALA A 147 15.79 -16.27 6.75
C ALA A 147 16.19 -15.11 5.81
N GLY A 148 17.08 -14.25 6.28
CA GLY A 148 17.56 -13.09 5.51
C GLY A 148 16.60 -11.89 5.45
N GLN A 149 15.43 -11.94 6.08
CA GLN A 149 14.43 -10.87 6.05
C GLN A 149 14.24 -10.15 7.39
N HIS A 150 15.29 -10.01 8.18
CA HIS A 150 15.23 -9.45 9.55
C HIS A 150 14.50 -8.10 9.62
N SER A 151 14.94 -7.13 8.81
CA SER A 151 14.35 -5.78 8.78
C SER A 151 12.91 -5.82 8.24
N HIS A 152 12.68 -6.58 7.16
CA HIS A 152 11.37 -6.67 6.54
C HIS A 152 10.33 -7.31 7.46
N ALA A 153 10.66 -8.45 8.07
CA ALA A 153 9.75 -9.17 8.98
C ALA A 153 9.44 -8.34 10.23
N ALA A 154 10.45 -7.73 10.86
CA ALA A 154 10.25 -6.86 12.02
C ALA A 154 9.35 -5.65 11.68
N ALA A 155 9.58 -5.03 10.52
CA ALA A 155 8.81 -3.89 10.06
C ALA A 155 7.36 -4.26 9.71
N MET A 156 7.14 -5.37 9.00
CA MET A 156 5.79 -5.82 8.62
C MET A 156 5.00 -6.35 9.84
N GLY A 157 5.63 -7.08 10.76
CA GLY A 157 5.01 -7.51 12.01
C GLY A 157 4.59 -6.33 12.89
N GLY A 158 5.46 -5.33 13.03
CA GLY A 158 5.13 -4.08 13.72
C GLY A 158 3.98 -3.32 13.06
N ARG A 159 3.96 -3.23 11.73
CA ARG A 159 2.86 -2.64 10.95
C ARG A 159 1.53 -3.35 11.23
N ARG A 160 1.52 -4.68 11.25
CA ARG A 160 0.32 -5.47 11.55
C ARG A 160 -0.23 -5.15 12.93
N MET A 161 0.62 -5.14 13.96
CA MET A 161 0.19 -4.80 15.33
C MET A 161 -0.29 -3.36 15.43
N LEU A 162 0.33 -2.42 14.73
CA LEU A 162 -0.13 -1.04 14.67
C LEU A 162 -1.53 -0.94 14.04
N CYS A 163 -1.82 -1.67 12.96
CA CYS A 163 -3.16 -1.71 12.37
C CYS A 163 -4.20 -2.24 13.36
N GLN A 164 -3.88 -3.28 14.13
CA GLN A 164 -4.79 -3.81 15.16
C GLN A 164 -5.09 -2.78 16.26
N THR A 165 -4.06 -2.09 16.75
CA THR A 165 -4.21 -1.04 17.76
C THR A 165 -5.09 0.11 17.24
N LEU A 166 -4.80 0.60 16.03
CA LEU A 166 -5.60 1.67 15.41
C LEU A 166 -7.06 1.23 15.20
N ASN A 167 -7.29 -0.01 14.78
CA ASN A 167 -8.65 -0.55 14.63
C ASN A 167 -9.37 -0.63 15.98
N ALA A 168 -8.70 -1.10 17.02
CA ALA A 168 -9.28 -1.20 18.37
C ALA A 168 -9.69 0.17 18.94
N GLU A 169 -8.90 1.22 18.67
CA GLU A 169 -9.14 2.57 19.19
C GLU A 169 -10.19 3.35 18.39
N TYR A 170 -10.25 3.14 17.06
CA TYR A 170 -10.97 4.06 16.17
C TYR A 170 -12.11 3.43 15.37
N ALA A 171 -12.29 2.11 15.37
CA ALA A 171 -13.40 1.49 14.64
C ALA A 171 -14.77 1.98 15.12
N SER A 172 -14.98 2.04 16.44
CA SER A 172 -16.23 2.57 17.05
C SER A 172 -16.47 4.05 16.76
N LYS A 173 -15.43 4.79 16.36
CA LYS A 173 -15.47 6.20 16.00
C LYS A 173 -15.63 6.44 14.49
N GLY A 174 -15.88 5.38 13.73
CA GLY A 174 -16.14 5.44 12.30
C GLY A 174 -14.90 5.39 11.40
N VAL A 175 -13.72 5.03 11.93
CA VAL A 175 -12.51 4.86 11.13
C VAL A 175 -12.23 3.37 10.92
N HIS A 176 -12.32 2.93 9.67
CA HIS A 176 -12.04 1.56 9.26
C HIS A 176 -10.55 1.38 8.95
N VAL A 177 -9.86 0.49 9.65
CA VAL A 177 -8.45 0.15 9.38
C VAL A 177 -8.36 -1.29 8.89
N ALA A 178 -7.93 -1.47 7.64
CA ALA A 178 -7.78 -2.79 7.01
C ALA A 178 -6.32 -3.08 6.64
N HIS A 179 -5.84 -4.24 7.06
CA HIS A 179 -4.50 -4.76 6.81
C HIS A 179 -4.54 -5.83 5.73
N ILE A 180 -3.93 -5.58 4.57
CA ILE A 180 -3.99 -6.44 3.39
C ILE A 180 -2.65 -7.15 3.22
N ILE A 181 -2.62 -8.46 3.44
CA ILE A 181 -1.45 -9.31 3.27
C ILE A 181 -1.37 -9.72 1.81
N VAL A 182 -0.31 -9.28 1.13
CA VAL A 182 0.01 -9.71 -0.23
C VAL A 182 0.81 -11.00 -0.13
N ASP A 183 0.19 -12.11 -0.53
CA ASP A 183 0.78 -13.46 -0.46
C ASP A 183 1.04 -13.98 -1.88
N GLY A 184 2.01 -13.40 -2.56
CA GLY A 184 2.39 -13.78 -3.91
C GLY A 184 3.17 -12.71 -4.64
N ALA A 185 3.54 -13.03 -5.87
CA ALA A 185 4.21 -12.11 -6.77
C ALA A 185 3.19 -11.19 -7.44
N VAL A 186 3.41 -9.89 -7.35
CA VAL A 186 2.57 -8.87 -7.99
C VAL A 186 3.13 -8.52 -9.36
N ASP A 187 2.27 -8.46 -10.38
CA ASP A 187 2.63 -7.98 -11.71
C ASP A 187 2.87 -6.46 -11.69
N ALA A 188 4.00 -6.06 -11.15
CA ALA A 188 4.36 -4.67 -10.92
C ALA A 188 5.74 -4.34 -11.51
N PRO A 189 5.80 -3.64 -12.66
CA PRO A 189 7.06 -3.28 -13.32
C PRO A 189 8.01 -2.46 -12.44
N ASP A 190 7.46 -1.54 -11.64
CA ASP A 190 8.24 -0.64 -10.77
C ASP A 190 8.88 -1.33 -9.55
N THR A 191 8.43 -2.52 -9.20
CA THR A 191 8.93 -3.29 -8.05
C THR A 191 9.51 -4.62 -8.49
N LEU A 192 8.68 -5.61 -8.75
CA LEU A 192 9.14 -6.94 -9.17
C LEU A 192 9.92 -6.88 -10.48
N GLY A 193 9.47 -6.09 -11.45
CA GLY A 193 10.17 -5.90 -12.72
C GLY A 193 11.56 -5.29 -12.55
N LYS A 194 11.71 -4.26 -11.73
CA LYS A 194 13.03 -3.67 -11.42
C LYS A 194 13.95 -4.61 -10.63
N MET A 195 13.38 -5.48 -9.81
CA MET A 195 14.14 -6.45 -9.02
C MET A 195 14.67 -7.61 -9.88
N LEU A 196 13.88 -8.10 -10.81
CA LEU A 196 14.22 -9.24 -11.67
C LEU A 196 14.97 -8.84 -12.95
N GLY A 197 14.78 -7.60 -13.43
CA GLY A 197 15.15 -7.17 -14.76
C GLY A 197 14.09 -7.53 -15.82
N ALA A 198 14.09 -6.79 -16.95
CA ALA A 198 13.03 -6.85 -17.95
C ALA A 198 12.81 -8.26 -18.54
N GLU A 199 13.89 -8.95 -18.93
CA GLU A 199 13.82 -10.28 -19.54
C GLU A 199 13.22 -11.33 -18.61
N MET A 200 13.70 -11.40 -17.37
CA MET A 200 13.20 -12.35 -16.37
C MET A 200 11.76 -12.03 -15.96
N PHE A 201 11.40 -10.76 -15.90
CA PHE A 201 10.05 -10.34 -15.58
C PHE A 201 9.05 -10.72 -16.68
N GLU A 202 9.40 -10.52 -17.96
CA GLU A 202 8.54 -10.96 -19.07
C GLU A 202 8.42 -12.48 -19.12
N LYS A 203 9.50 -13.21 -18.91
CA LYS A 203 9.44 -14.68 -18.79
C LYS A 203 8.50 -15.13 -17.67
N LEU A 204 8.56 -14.46 -16.52
CA LEU A 204 7.66 -14.74 -15.40
C LEU A 204 6.19 -14.46 -15.77
N ARG A 205 5.92 -13.35 -16.46
CA ARG A 205 4.59 -13.02 -16.96
C ARG A 205 4.03 -14.07 -17.91
N GLU A 206 4.86 -14.57 -18.82
CA GLU A 206 4.45 -15.61 -19.77
C GLU A 206 4.19 -16.93 -19.09
N THR A 207 5.17 -17.44 -18.35
CA THR A 207 5.12 -18.80 -17.81
C THR A 207 4.21 -18.94 -16.58
N ARG A 208 4.09 -17.91 -15.76
CA ARG A 208 3.32 -17.95 -14.52
C ARG A 208 2.07 -17.09 -14.55
N GLY A 209 2.15 -15.92 -15.16
CA GLY A 209 1.03 -14.99 -15.26
C GLY A 209 -0.03 -15.47 -16.25
N LYS A 210 0.32 -15.55 -17.53
CA LYS A 210 -0.63 -15.85 -18.62
C LYS A 210 -1.12 -17.30 -18.64
N GLU A 211 -0.24 -18.26 -18.35
CA GLU A 211 -0.59 -19.68 -18.43
C GLU A 211 -1.32 -20.20 -17.20
N HIS A 212 -1.06 -19.61 -16.01
CA HIS A 212 -1.51 -20.17 -14.75
C HIS A 212 -2.25 -19.19 -13.83
N ASP A 213 -2.46 -17.94 -14.28
CA ASP A 213 -2.98 -16.85 -13.42
C ASP A 213 -2.23 -16.77 -12.07
N GLY A 214 -0.93 -16.97 -12.13
CA GLY A 214 -0.04 -17.08 -10.95
C GLY A 214 0.63 -15.78 -10.53
N LEU A 215 0.20 -14.64 -11.10
CA LEU A 215 0.59 -13.30 -10.66
C LEU A 215 -0.63 -12.54 -10.16
N LEU A 216 -0.45 -11.82 -9.07
CA LEU A 216 -1.45 -10.86 -8.59
C LEU A 216 -1.49 -9.67 -9.54
N LEU A 217 -2.62 -9.47 -10.22
CA LEU A 217 -2.83 -8.32 -11.09
C LEU A 217 -3.22 -7.09 -10.27
N PRO A 218 -2.48 -5.97 -10.37
CA PRO A 218 -2.78 -4.75 -9.62
C PRO A 218 -4.19 -4.20 -9.84
N THR A 219 -4.77 -4.42 -11.02
CA THR A 219 -6.16 -4.04 -11.34
C THR A 219 -7.16 -4.83 -10.51
N GLU A 220 -7.00 -6.16 -10.41
CA GLU A 220 -7.88 -7.03 -9.62
C GLU A 220 -7.70 -6.81 -8.11
N MET A 221 -6.46 -6.55 -7.70
CA MET A 221 -6.21 -6.11 -6.34
C MET A 221 -6.95 -4.81 -6.03
N ALA A 222 -6.96 -3.83 -6.94
CA ALA A 222 -7.65 -2.56 -6.76
C ALA A 222 -9.16 -2.72 -6.56
N GLU A 223 -9.80 -3.70 -7.21
CA GLU A 223 -11.21 -4.05 -6.95
C GLU A 223 -11.42 -4.46 -5.49
N THR A 224 -10.53 -5.30 -4.96
CA THR A 224 -10.60 -5.72 -3.55
C THR A 224 -10.41 -4.53 -2.60
N TYR A 225 -9.42 -3.68 -2.84
CA TYR A 225 -9.19 -2.48 -2.02
C TYR A 225 -10.39 -1.54 -2.04
N PHE A 226 -10.99 -1.35 -3.22
CA PHE A 226 -12.18 -0.53 -3.36
C PHE A 226 -13.38 -1.13 -2.62
N HIS A 227 -13.60 -2.44 -2.74
CA HIS A 227 -14.65 -3.15 -2.02
C HIS A 227 -14.50 -2.98 -0.50
N ILE A 228 -13.30 -3.20 0.05
CA ILE A 228 -13.04 -3.06 1.50
C ILE A 228 -13.37 -1.65 1.98
N ALA A 229 -12.96 -0.62 1.23
CA ALA A 229 -13.22 0.77 1.60
C ALA A 229 -14.72 1.13 1.62
N HIS A 230 -15.57 0.34 0.94
CA HIS A 230 -17.01 0.59 0.82
C HIS A 230 -17.88 -0.43 1.55
N GLN A 231 -17.30 -1.29 2.36
CA GLN A 231 -18.05 -2.24 3.18
C GLN A 231 -18.99 -1.53 4.15
N HIS A 232 -20.15 -2.12 4.37
CA HIS A 232 -21.04 -1.67 5.43
C HIS A 232 -20.37 -1.85 6.80
N ARG A 233 -20.53 -0.86 7.69
CA ARG A 233 -19.85 -0.82 9.00
C ARG A 233 -20.17 -1.98 9.95
N SER A 234 -21.25 -2.73 9.69
CA SER A 234 -21.58 -3.94 10.44
C SER A 234 -20.72 -5.15 10.07
N ALA A 235 -19.92 -5.06 9.00
CA ALA A 235 -19.12 -6.17 8.46
C ALA A 235 -17.82 -5.69 7.85
N TRP A 236 -17.03 -4.94 8.62
CA TRP A 236 -15.72 -4.47 8.19
C TRP A 236 -14.67 -5.57 8.25
N THR A 237 -13.94 -5.75 7.16
CA THR A 237 -12.76 -6.61 7.10
C THR A 237 -11.57 -5.89 7.72
N HIS A 238 -11.00 -6.45 8.79
CA HIS A 238 -9.77 -5.91 9.39
C HIS A 238 -8.50 -6.47 8.74
N GLU A 239 -8.45 -7.77 8.48
CA GLU A 239 -7.29 -8.43 7.87
C GLU A 239 -7.72 -9.44 6.81
N LEU A 240 -6.99 -9.51 5.69
CA LEU A 240 -7.21 -10.50 4.64
C LEU A 240 -5.90 -10.80 3.89
N ASP A 241 -5.85 -11.99 3.26
CA ASP A 241 -4.80 -12.37 2.31
C ASP A 241 -5.28 -12.17 0.88
N LEU A 242 -4.40 -11.65 0.01
CA LEU A 242 -4.56 -11.69 -1.43
C LEU A 242 -3.48 -12.61 -2.03
N ARG A 243 -3.92 -13.60 -2.80
CA ARG A 243 -3.05 -14.57 -3.45
C ARG A 243 -3.62 -14.98 -4.80
N ALA A 244 -2.75 -15.23 -5.78
CA ALA A 244 -3.12 -15.83 -7.04
C ALA A 244 -3.63 -17.27 -6.80
N HIS A 245 -4.64 -17.71 -7.55
CA HIS A 245 -5.31 -19.00 -7.31
C HIS A 245 -4.35 -20.19 -7.45
N SER A 246 -3.35 -20.10 -8.31
CA SER A 246 -2.36 -21.14 -8.54
C SER A 246 -1.16 -21.08 -7.58
N ASP A 247 -1.11 -20.10 -6.67
CA ASP A 247 -0.05 -20.01 -5.65
C ASP A 247 -0.38 -20.81 -4.40
N LEU A 248 0.66 -21.30 -3.73
CA LEU A 248 0.52 -21.92 -2.42
C LEU A 248 0.36 -20.85 -1.34
N ALA A 249 -0.55 -21.10 -0.42
CA ALA A 249 -0.70 -20.24 0.76
C ALA A 249 0.60 -20.23 1.59
N TRP A 250 0.91 -19.08 2.19
CA TRP A 250 2.14 -18.89 3.00
C TRP A 250 2.30 -19.90 4.13
N TRP A 251 1.21 -20.47 4.66
CA TRP A 251 1.22 -21.52 5.69
C TRP A 251 1.43 -22.94 5.14
N ASN A 252 1.36 -23.13 3.82
CA ASN A 252 1.56 -24.41 3.13
C ASN A 252 2.91 -24.51 2.42
N HIS A 253 3.76 -23.50 2.52
CA HIS A 253 5.12 -23.59 1.98
C HIS A 253 5.91 -24.59 2.79
N ALA A 254 6.52 -25.58 2.12
CA ALA A 254 7.49 -26.44 2.75
C ALA A 254 8.64 -25.61 3.35
N PRO A 255 9.20 -26.01 4.48
CA PRO A 255 10.33 -25.33 5.11
C PRO A 255 11.57 -25.32 4.22
#